data_5d3aa30891b20bcbfe2d5c2adbe91564
#
_entry.id   5d3aa30891b20bcbfe2d5c2adbe91564
#
_cell.length_a   1.000
_cell.length_b   1.000
_cell.length_c   1.000
_cell.angle_alpha   90.00
_cell.angle_beta   90.00
_cell.angle_gamma   90.00
#
_symmetry.space_group_name_H-M   'P 1'
#
loop_
_entity.id
_entity.type
_entity.pdbx_description
1 polymer ?
#
loop_
_entity_poly.entity_id
_entity_poly.type
_entity_poly.pdbx_seq_one_letter_code
_entity_poly.pdbx_strand_id
1 'polypeptide(L)'
;MIFRKAEASEAETVLALYRAVIGTPFCVWDASYPGETEIQDDLAAGTLYVLERNGEVIGAISIVPENETDDLDCWKVKENVREFARVAVRPDCQQQGLSFYLVDGIIRELKKQHTAAIHIAVAKSNIPAQKLYRKMGFDFCGEADLFGNHYFLCEMIL
;
A
#
# COMPACT_ATOMS: atom_id res chain seq x y z
N MET A 1 5.75 -17.76 -5.06
CA MET A 1 4.97 -16.76 -4.28
C MET A 1 3.61 -16.55 -4.91
N ILE A 2 2.60 -16.39 -4.08
CA ILE A 2 1.21 -16.20 -4.52
C ILE A 2 0.72 -14.85 -4.02
N PHE A 3 0.30 -14.00 -4.93
CA PHE A 3 -0.44 -12.76 -4.62
C PHE A 3 -1.94 -13.05 -4.76
N ARG A 4 -2.69 -12.84 -3.69
CA ARG A 4 -4.12 -13.16 -3.64
C ARG A 4 -4.88 -12.29 -2.65
N LYS A 5 -6.20 -12.29 -2.74
CA LYS A 5 -7.03 -11.68 -1.69
C LYS A 5 -6.82 -12.39 -0.36
N ALA A 6 -6.85 -11.61 0.71
CA ALA A 6 -6.86 -12.16 2.06
C ALA A 6 -8.20 -12.84 2.36
N GLU A 7 -8.15 -13.88 3.18
CA GLU A 7 -9.32 -14.55 3.71
C GLU A 7 -9.68 -13.97 5.09
N ALA A 8 -10.98 -14.04 5.44
CA ALA A 8 -11.46 -13.52 6.73
C ALA A 8 -10.72 -14.15 7.92
N SER A 9 -10.33 -15.43 7.82
CA SER A 9 -9.56 -16.15 8.83
C SER A 9 -8.15 -15.64 9.04
N GLU A 10 -7.64 -14.79 8.13
CA GLU A 10 -6.28 -14.25 8.18
C GLU A 10 -6.18 -12.89 8.87
N ALA A 11 -7.27 -12.37 9.43
CA ALA A 11 -7.29 -11.07 10.08
C ALA A 11 -6.23 -10.92 11.18
N GLU A 12 -6.08 -11.92 12.05
CA GLU A 12 -5.08 -11.92 13.12
C GLU A 12 -3.66 -11.99 12.57
N THR A 13 -3.44 -12.76 11.52
CA THR A 13 -2.14 -12.88 10.84
C THR A 13 -1.71 -11.53 10.25
N VAL A 14 -2.63 -10.83 9.59
CA VAL A 14 -2.34 -9.50 9.03
C VAL A 14 -2.12 -8.48 10.13
N LEU A 15 -2.89 -8.51 11.22
CA LEU A 15 -2.66 -7.64 12.36
C LEU A 15 -1.28 -7.84 12.98
N ALA A 16 -0.88 -9.09 13.16
CA ALA A 16 0.46 -9.43 13.66
C ALA A 16 1.56 -8.91 12.71
N LEU A 17 1.35 -9.01 11.40
CA LEU A 17 2.25 -8.45 10.39
C LEU A 17 2.38 -6.94 10.52
N TYR A 18 1.27 -6.20 10.64
CA TYR A 18 1.29 -4.76 10.81
C TYR A 18 2.04 -4.34 12.08
N ARG A 19 1.78 -5.03 13.20
CA ARG A 19 2.46 -4.77 14.47
C ARG A 19 3.95 -5.06 14.40
N ALA A 20 4.34 -6.10 13.67
CA ALA A 20 5.74 -6.48 13.54
C ALA A 20 6.59 -5.44 12.79
N VAL A 21 6.00 -4.67 11.87
CA VAL A 21 6.74 -3.64 11.13
C VAL A 21 6.84 -2.31 11.89
N ILE A 22 6.05 -2.10 12.93
CA ILE A 22 6.15 -0.90 13.77
C ILE A 22 7.54 -0.85 14.43
N GLY A 23 8.19 0.31 14.35
CA GLY A 23 9.54 0.49 14.89
C GLY A 23 10.67 0.01 13.98
N THR A 24 10.36 -0.60 12.83
CA THR A 24 11.38 -0.89 11.81
C THR A 24 11.77 0.40 11.08
N PRO A 25 12.96 0.48 10.46
CA PRO A 25 13.37 1.65 9.69
C PRO A 25 12.33 2.02 8.63
N PHE A 26 12.09 3.33 8.48
CA PHE A 26 11.15 3.93 7.50
C PHE A 26 9.66 3.71 7.77
N CYS A 27 9.27 2.97 8.82
CA CYS A 27 7.88 2.82 9.22
C CYS A 27 7.41 4.07 9.97
N VAL A 28 6.30 4.67 9.50
CA VAL A 28 5.66 5.82 10.15
C VAL A 28 4.43 5.44 10.98
N TRP A 29 4.12 4.15 11.05
CA TRP A 29 2.99 3.63 11.82
C TRP A 29 3.28 3.60 13.32
N ASP A 30 2.20 3.59 14.10
CA ASP A 30 2.23 3.40 15.54
C ASP A 30 1.18 2.36 15.98
N ALA A 31 1.03 2.15 17.29
CA ALA A 31 0.11 1.17 17.84
C ALA A 31 -1.37 1.45 17.52
N SER A 32 -1.71 2.69 17.13
CA SER A 32 -3.08 3.09 16.81
C SER A 32 -3.46 2.88 15.34
N TYR A 33 -2.49 2.75 14.43
CA TYR A 33 -2.73 2.63 12.99
C TYR A 33 -1.59 1.94 12.25
N PRO A 34 -1.86 1.01 11.32
CA PRO A 34 -3.16 0.40 11.05
C PRO A 34 -3.51 -0.65 12.14
N GLY A 35 -4.80 -0.91 12.34
CA GLY A 35 -5.29 -1.83 13.35
C GLY A 35 -6.44 -2.71 12.85
N GLU A 36 -7.18 -3.28 13.80
CA GLU A 36 -8.29 -4.20 13.51
C GLU A 36 -9.38 -3.55 12.66
N THR A 37 -9.69 -2.27 12.88
CA THR A 37 -10.72 -1.55 12.14
C THR A 37 -10.40 -1.53 10.64
N GLU A 38 -9.19 -1.14 10.28
CA GLU A 38 -8.75 -1.10 8.89
C GLU A 38 -8.77 -2.50 8.25
N ILE A 39 -8.35 -3.53 8.98
CA ILE A 39 -8.35 -4.90 8.49
C ILE A 39 -9.78 -5.39 8.24
N GLN A 40 -10.70 -5.16 9.18
CA GLN A 40 -12.09 -5.60 9.03
C GLN A 40 -12.79 -4.87 7.87
N ASP A 41 -12.56 -3.57 7.73
CA ASP A 41 -13.11 -2.79 6.63
C ASP A 41 -12.58 -3.28 5.28
N ASP A 42 -11.28 -3.52 5.17
CA ASP A 42 -10.65 -4.01 3.95
C ASP A 42 -11.10 -5.45 3.59
N LEU A 43 -11.25 -6.32 4.59
CA LEU A 43 -11.78 -7.67 4.38
C LEU A 43 -13.23 -7.64 3.90
N ALA A 44 -14.08 -6.82 4.54
CA ALA A 44 -15.49 -6.67 4.15
C ALA A 44 -15.63 -6.13 2.72
N ALA A 45 -14.76 -5.21 2.33
CA ALA A 45 -14.73 -4.63 0.98
C ALA A 45 -14.06 -5.53 -0.06
N GLY A 46 -13.35 -6.58 0.36
CA GLY A 46 -12.57 -7.43 -0.53
C GLY A 46 -11.36 -6.74 -1.15
N THR A 47 -10.77 -5.79 -0.43
CA THR A 47 -9.67 -4.93 -0.89
C THR A 47 -8.33 -5.21 -0.22
N LEU A 48 -8.27 -6.16 0.71
CA LEU A 48 -7.03 -6.60 1.33
C LEU A 48 -6.42 -7.76 0.53
N TYR A 49 -5.16 -7.61 0.18
CA TYR A 49 -4.38 -8.63 -0.53
C TYR A 49 -3.17 -9.04 0.29
N VAL A 50 -2.76 -10.28 0.13
CA VAL A 50 -1.58 -10.83 0.79
C VAL A 50 -0.62 -11.44 -0.22
N LEU A 51 0.64 -11.48 0.18
CA LEU A 51 1.69 -12.23 -0.50
C LEU A 51 2.01 -13.46 0.35
N GLU A 52 1.84 -14.63 -0.25
CA GLU A 52 2.09 -15.91 0.40
C GLU A 52 3.32 -16.58 -0.19
N ARG A 53 4.17 -17.12 0.67
CA ARG A 53 5.33 -17.93 0.30
C ARG A 53 5.40 -19.15 1.22
N ASN A 54 5.43 -20.34 0.61
CA ASN A 54 5.50 -21.62 1.32
C ASN A 54 4.36 -21.79 2.36
N GLY A 55 3.13 -21.33 2.02
CA GLY A 55 1.98 -21.42 2.91
C GLY A 55 1.91 -20.36 4.00
N GLU A 56 2.86 -19.43 4.06
CA GLU A 56 2.89 -18.35 5.06
C GLU A 56 2.64 -16.99 4.41
N VAL A 57 1.86 -16.16 5.08
CA VAL A 57 1.66 -14.75 4.71
C VAL A 57 2.91 -13.97 5.11
N ILE A 58 3.58 -13.39 4.12
CA ILE A 58 4.82 -12.63 4.33
C ILE A 58 4.67 -11.15 3.97
N GLY A 59 3.54 -10.75 3.42
CA GLY A 59 3.27 -9.37 3.08
C GLY A 59 1.79 -9.10 2.91
N ALA A 60 1.41 -7.83 3.00
CA ALA A 60 0.04 -7.37 2.81
C ALA A 60 0.02 -5.99 2.15
N ILE A 61 -1.08 -5.70 1.46
CA ILE A 61 -1.35 -4.43 0.81
C ILE A 61 -2.86 -4.28 0.64
N SER A 62 -3.37 -3.06 0.74
CA SER A 62 -4.79 -2.77 0.57
C SER A 62 -5.05 -1.80 -0.57
N ILE A 63 -6.15 -1.99 -1.30
CA ILE A 63 -6.71 -0.96 -2.18
C ILE A 63 -7.65 -0.09 -1.35
N VAL A 64 -7.49 1.23 -1.44
CA VAL A 64 -8.33 2.19 -0.73
C VAL A 64 -9.12 2.99 -1.75
N PRO A 65 -10.45 3.10 -1.61
CA PRO A 65 -11.29 3.76 -2.61
C PRO A 65 -11.17 5.28 -2.60
N GLU A 66 -10.86 5.86 -1.46
CA GLU A 66 -10.79 7.31 -1.25
C GLU A 66 -9.60 7.66 -0.37
N ASN A 67 -9.04 8.85 -0.57
CA ASN A 67 -8.00 9.38 0.29
C ASN A 67 -8.11 10.91 0.45
N GLU A 68 -7.39 11.46 1.42
CA GLU A 68 -7.41 12.88 1.74
C GLU A 68 -6.69 13.75 0.69
N THR A 69 -6.05 13.13 -0.30
CA THR A 69 -5.32 13.82 -1.35
C THR A 69 -6.12 13.98 -2.65
N ASP A 70 -7.35 13.45 -2.72
CA ASP A 70 -8.15 13.41 -3.96
C ASP A 70 -8.40 14.78 -4.58
N ASP A 71 -8.54 15.82 -3.76
CA ASP A 71 -8.81 17.19 -4.21
C ASP A 71 -7.56 18.02 -4.51
N LEU A 72 -6.36 17.44 -4.46
CA LEU A 72 -5.14 18.17 -4.72
C LEU A 72 -4.90 18.40 -6.21
N ASP A 73 -4.28 19.52 -6.55
CA ASP A 73 -4.17 20.00 -7.93
C ASP A 73 -3.13 19.30 -8.79
N CYS A 74 -2.23 18.49 -8.19
CA CYS A 74 -1.14 17.87 -8.93
C CYS A 74 -1.58 16.71 -9.84
N TRP A 75 -2.77 16.17 -9.64
CA TRP A 75 -3.25 14.99 -10.36
C TRP A 75 -3.66 15.32 -11.80
N LYS A 76 -3.17 14.54 -12.77
CA LYS A 76 -3.57 14.62 -14.17
C LYS A 76 -4.90 13.92 -14.42
N VAL A 77 -5.14 12.80 -13.72
CA VAL A 77 -6.37 12.02 -13.80
C VAL A 77 -7.13 12.20 -12.49
N LYS A 78 -8.40 12.60 -12.56
CA LYS A 78 -9.20 12.94 -11.38
C LYS A 78 -10.39 12.03 -11.17
N GLU A 79 -10.73 11.18 -12.14
CA GLU A 79 -11.86 10.26 -12.06
C GLU A 79 -11.43 8.82 -12.26
N ASN A 80 -12.17 7.89 -11.68
CA ASN A 80 -11.87 6.46 -11.73
C ASN A 80 -10.46 6.15 -11.25
N VAL A 81 -10.11 6.69 -10.09
CA VAL A 81 -8.81 6.57 -9.46
C VAL A 81 -8.90 5.67 -8.23
N ARG A 82 -7.85 4.96 -7.92
CA ARG A 82 -7.70 4.20 -6.68
C ARG A 82 -6.36 4.51 -6.06
N GLU A 83 -6.28 4.25 -4.77
CA GLU A 83 -5.04 4.30 -4.00
C GLU A 83 -4.75 2.90 -3.46
N PHE A 84 -3.49 2.57 -3.29
CA PHE A 84 -3.10 1.49 -2.39
C PHE A 84 -2.42 2.07 -1.15
N ALA A 85 -2.58 1.37 -0.05
CA ALA A 85 -2.03 1.76 1.24
C ALA A 85 -1.69 0.53 2.09
N ARG A 86 -1.11 0.77 3.24
CA ARG A 86 -0.79 -0.26 4.22
C ARG A 86 0.07 -1.39 3.65
N VAL A 87 1.12 -0.99 2.92
CA VAL A 87 2.10 -1.93 2.37
C VAL A 87 2.99 -2.42 3.51
N ALA A 88 2.97 -3.69 3.77
CA ALA A 88 3.77 -4.32 4.83
C ALA A 88 4.46 -5.57 4.32
N VAL A 89 5.73 -5.72 4.67
CA VAL A 89 6.51 -6.95 4.46
C VAL A 89 7.05 -7.40 5.81
N ARG A 90 6.89 -8.68 6.10
CA ARG A 90 7.37 -9.26 7.36
C ARG A 90 8.85 -8.92 7.56
N PRO A 91 9.27 -8.44 8.75
CA PRO A 91 10.63 -7.91 8.95
C PRO A 91 11.75 -8.86 8.55
N ASP A 92 11.62 -10.17 8.81
CA ASP A 92 12.61 -11.19 8.43
C ASP A 92 12.64 -11.47 6.92
N CYS A 93 11.68 -10.93 6.17
CA CYS A 93 11.58 -11.04 4.71
C CYS A 93 11.90 -9.72 3.99
N GLN A 94 12.19 -8.65 4.71
CA GLN A 94 12.52 -7.35 4.11
C GLN A 94 13.86 -7.39 3.36
N GLN A 95 14.09 -6.39 2.49
CA GLN A 95 15.29 -6.29 1.64
C GLN A 95 15.46 -7.43 0.62
N GLN A 96 14.36 -8.10 0.26
CA GLN A 96 14.31 -9.15 -0.76
C GLN A 96 13.49 -8.74 -1.99
N GLY A 97 13.12 -7.48 -2.12
CA GLY A 97 12.33 -6.96 -3.24
C GLY A 97 10.85 -7.36 -3.20
N LEU A 98 10.33 -7.80 -2.06
CA LEU A 98 8.95 -8.32 -1.96
C LEU A 98 7.89 -7.24 -2.11
N SER A 99 8.18 -5.99 -1.75
CA SER A 99 7.27 -4.87 -1.98
C SER A 99 6.95 -4.69 -3.47
N PHE A 100 7.89 -5.00 -4.35
CA PHE A 100 7.65 -5.01 -5.79
C PHE A 100 6.49 -5.94 -6.17
N TYR A 101 6.49 -7.16 -5.65
CA TYR A 101 5.43 -8.15 -5.96
C TYR A 101 4.07 -7.71 -5.43
N LEU A 102 4.02 -7.07 -4.27
CA LEU A 102 2.79 -6.52 -3.70
C LEU A 102 2.23 -5.41 -4.60
N VAL A 103 3.05 -4.42 -4.93
CA VAL A 103 2.62 -3.28 -5.75
C VAL A 103 2.29 -3.71 -7.18
N ASP A 104 3.11 -4.57 -7.79
CA ASP A 104 2.83 -5.12 -9.12
C ASP A 104 1.52 -5.91 -9.14
N GLY A 105 1.25 -6.70 -8.10
CA GLY A 105 -0.01 -7.41 -7.95
C GLY A 105 -1.22 -6.48 -7.93
N ILE A 106 -1.14 -5.38 -7.17
CA ILE A 106 -2.20 -4.35 -7.13
C ILE A 106 -2.36 -3.66 -8.48
N ILE A 107 -1.28 -3.30 -9.14
CA ILE A 107 -1.35 -2.68 -10.48
C ILE A 107 -2.09 -3.59 -11.46
N ARG A 108 -1.76 -4.88 -11.47
CA ARG A 108 -2.44 -5.85 -12.33
C ARG A 108 -3.92 -5.97 -11.99
N GLU A 109 -4.26 -5.99 -10.70
CA GLU A 109 -5.65 -6.08 -10.25
C GLU A 109 -6.46 -4.83 -10.64
N LEU A 110 -5.91 -3.65 -10.45
CA LEU A 110 -6.55 -2.39 -10.83
C LEU A 110 -6.71 -2.23 -12.34
N LYS A 111 -5.77 -2.74 -13.13
CA LYS A 111 -5.93 -2.81 -14.59
C LYS A 111 -7.10 -3.70 -15.00
N LYS A 112 -7.28 -4.86 -14.36
CA LYS A 112 -8.45 -5.74 -14.60
C LYS A 112 -9.77 -5.05 -14.27
N GLN A 113 -9.76 -4.16 -13.27
CA GLN A 113 -10.93 -3.39 -12.86
C GLN A 113 -11.17 -2.14 -13.72
N HIS A 114 -10.35 -1.93 -14.77
CA HIS A 114 -10.41 -0.75 -15.64
C HIS A 114 -10.24 0.59 -14.90
N THR A 115 -9.43 0.58 -13.83
CA THR A 115 -9.05 1.79 -13.11
C THR A 115 -8.19 2.69 -14.01
N ALA A 116 -8.44 4.00 -13.99
CA ALA A 116 -7.75 4.94 -14.88
C ALA A 116 -6.37 5.33 -14.37
N ALA A 117 -6.20 5.48 -13.06
CA ALA A 117 -4.94 5.86 -12.46
C ALA A 117 -4.84 5.41 -11.00
N ILE A 118 -3.62 5.35 -10.52
CA ILE A 118 -3.29 5.13 -9.11
C ILE A 118 -2.70 6.42 -8.55
N HIS A 119 -3.24 6.86 -7.42
CA HIS A 119 -2.70 7.96 -6.62
C HIS A 119 -2.19 7.41 -5.30
N ILE A 120 -0.98 7.76 -4.91
CA ILE A 120 -0.40 7.38 -3.62
C ILE A 120 0.35 8.54 -2.99
N ALA A 121 0.47 8.49 -1.68
CA ALA A 121 1.37 9.34 -0.91
C ALA A 121 2.47 8.47 -0.31
N VAL A 122 3.71 8.88 -0.46
CA VAL A 122 4.86 8.21 0.14
C VAL A 122 5.61 9.17 1.06
N ALA A 123 5.88 8.73 2.28
CA ALA A 123 6.62 9.56 3.24
C ALA A 123 7.99 9.93 2.68
N LYS A 124 8.37 11.21 2.83
CA LYS A 124 9.69 11.70 2.38
C LYS A 124 10.84 10.98 3.09
N SER A 125 10.61 10.45 4.29
CA SER A 125 11.56 9.64 5.03
C SER A 125 11.69 8.20 4.54
N ASN A 126 10.73 7.72 3.74
CA ASN A 126 10.71 6.34 3.26
C ASN A 126 11.46 6.22 1.93
N ILE A 127 12.77 6.24 2.00
CA ILE A 127 13.65 6.20 0.82
C ILE A 127 13.49 4.91 -0.01
N PRO A 128 13.41 3.71 0.59
CA PRO A 128 13.22 2.48 -0.20
C PRO A 128 11.93 2.48 -1.01
N ALA A 129 10.81 2.95 -0.45
CA ALA A 129 9.53 3.04 -1.16
C ALA A 129 9.61 4.05 -2.32
N GLN A 130 10.23 5.20 -2.11
CA GLN A 130 10.43 6.18 -3.17
C GLN A 130 11.22 5.59 -4.35
N LYS A 131 12.30 4.88 -4.08
CA LYS A 131 13.10 4.20 -5.12
C LYS A 131 12.27 3.17 -5.89
N LEU A 132 11.48 2.38 -5.18
CA LEU A 132 10.60 1.39 -5.80
C LEU A 132 9.59 2.06 -6.73
N TYR A 133 8.89 3.07 -6.26
CA TYR A 133 7.84 3.73 -7.04
C TYR A 133 8.40 4.46 -8.27
N ARG A 134 9.58 5.10 -8.14
CA ARG A 134 10.28 5.67 -9.31
C ARG A 134 10.63 4.60 -10.35
N LYS A 135 11.18 3.49 -9.88
CA LYS A 135 11.54 2.34 -10.75
C LYS A 135 10.32 1.74 -11.45
N MET A 136 9.17 1.72 -10.78
CA MET A 136 7.93 1.20 -11.35
C MET A 136 7.22 2.16 -12.29
N GLY A 137 7.68 3.41 -12.40
CA GLY A 137 7.16 4.38 -13.33
C GLY A 137 6.12 5.34 -12.77
N PHE A 138 6.01 5.45 -11.44
CA PHE A 138 5.19 6.49 -10.82
C PHE A 138 5.80 7.87 -11.07
N ASP A 139 4.92 8.82 -11.42
CA ASP A 139 5.28 10.22 -11.59
C ASP A 139 5.12 10.95 -10.24
N PHE A 140 6.20 11.53 -9.74
CA PHE A 140 6.20 12.31 -8.50
C PHE A 140 5.75 13.73 -8.85
N CYS A 141 4.47 14.01 -8.67
CA CYS A 141 3.84 15.23 -9.19
C CYS A 141 3.61 16.32 -8.15
N GLY A 142 3.76 16.02 -6.86
CA GLY A 142 3.50 17.01 -5.82
C GLY A 142 3.94 16.57 -4.43
N GLU A 143 3.61 17.38 -3.46
CA GLU A 143 3.92 17.18 -2.06
C GLU A 143 2.73 17.54 -1.19
N ALA A 144 2.60 16.92 -0.03
CA ALA A 144 1.58 17.24 0.96
C ALA A 144 2.08 16.96 2.38
N ASP A 145 1.55 17.73 3.33
CA ASP A 145 1.73 17.48 4.75
C ASP A 145 0.45 16.84 5.29
N LEU A 146 0.55 15.60 5.72
CA LEU A 146 -0.57 14.78 6.18
C LEU A 146 -0.20 14.09 7.49
N PHE A 147 -1.13 14.04 8.44
CA PHE A 147 -0.96 13.27 9.68
C PHE A 147 0.34 13.59 10.45
N GLY A 148 0.80 14.85 10.38
CA GLY A 148 2.05 15.28 11.02
C GLY A 148 3.34 14.86 10.29
N ASN A 149 3.24 14.30 9.09
CA ASN A 149 4.38 13.89 8.26
C ASN A 149 4.37 14.59 6.90
N HIS A 150 5.52 14.56 6.25
CA HIS A 150 5.71 15.10 4.90
C HIS A 150 5.71 13.99 3.87
N TYR A 151 4.94 14.17 2.78
CA TYR A 151 4.76 13.15 1.73
C TYR A 151 5.07 13.71 0.35
N PHE A 152 5.60 12.84 -0.52
CA PHE A 152 5.49 13.01 -1.96
C PHE A 152 4.18 12.41 -2.45
N LEU A 153 3.58 13.06 -3.45
CA LEU A 153 2.39 12.58 -4.15
C LEU A 153 2.81 11.98 -5.49
N CYS A 154 2.34 10.77 -5.75
CA CYS A 154 2.77 10.00 -6.91
C CYS A 154 1.55 9.49 -7.69
N GLU A 155 1.61 9.60 -9.02
CA GLU A 155 0.56 9.14 -9.93
C GLU A 155 1.10 8.13 -10.92
N MET A 156 0.32 7.09 -11.18
CA MET A 156 0.52 6.18 -12.29
C MET A 156 -0.76 6.12 -13.13
N ILE A 157 -0.69 6.51 -14.39
CA ILE A 157 -1.79 6.36 -15.34
C ILE A 157 -1.75 4.93 -15.89
N LEU A 158 -2.86 4.21 -15.80
CA LEU A 158 -2.94 2.79 -16.16
C LEU A 158 -3.36 2.55 -17.61
#